data_0464a00f096842721b07b02ab5839ca2
#
_entry.id   0464a00f096842721b07b02ab5839ca2
#
_cell.length_a   1.000
_cell.length_b   1.000
_cell.length_c   1.000
_cell.angle_alpha   90.00
_cell.angle_beta   90.00
_cell.angle_gamma   90.00
#
_symmetry.space_group_name_H-M   'P 1'
#
loop_
_entity.id
_entity.type
_entity.pdbx_description
1 polymer ?
#
loop_
_entity_poly.entity_id
_entity_poly.type
_entity_poly.pdbx_seq_one_letter_code
_entity_poly.pdbx_strand_id
1 'polypeptide(L)'
;VNKRAFESLIKSGALDVLHKNGQNARSELLKLLPKAVEFAEQIELNEAQNSLFEEDVTQEVIFNQVENVKVWESRKKLLAEKESLGFFLSGHLFDLVDDETKKISSLSLKNISPKPEPYWIRGIISSKRKQITRRGSVNIVEIDDGKAKVEVNVFNEAFEKFSDKLKIDEFVMILAKVESDDYTGGQ
;
A
#
# COMPACT_ATOMS: atom_id res chain seq x y z
N VAL A 1 -12.43 20.46 -12.58
CA VAL A 1 -12.29 19.53 -11.42
C VAL A 1 -11.05 18.66 -11.59
N ASN A 2 -10.19 18.55 -10.52
CA ASN A 2 -8.97 17.73 -10.60
C ASN A 2 -9.29 16.25 -10.30
N LYS A 3 -9.52 15.46 -11.34
CA LYS A 3 -9.82 14.02 -11.26
C LYS A 3 -8.79 13.24 -10.44
N ARG A 4 -7.48 13.54 -10.61
CA ARG A 4 -6.41 12.84 -9.85
C ARG A 4 -6.48 13.10 -8.35
N ALA A 5 -6.87 14.30 -7.94
CA ALA A 5 -7.05 14.62 -6.52
C ALA A 5 -8.19 13.79 -5.92
N PHE A 6 -9.31 13.67 -6.62
CA PHE A 6 -10.43 12.82 -6.19
C PHE A 6 -10.07 11.34 -6.17
N GLU A 7 -9.33 10.83 -7.17
CA GLU A 7 -8.80 9.46 -7.15
C GLU A 7 -7.95 9.20 -5.89
N SER A 8 -7.07 10.13 -5.53
CA SER A 8 -6.24 10.01 -4.32
C SER A 8 -7.07 10.05 -3.05
N LEU A 9 -8.08 10.93 -2.95
CA LEU A 9 -8.99 11.00 -1.81
C LEU A 9 -9.81 9.71 -1.66
N ILE A 10 -10.29 9.13 -2.76
CA ILE A 10 -11.02 7.85 -2.74
C ILE A 10 -10.07 6.72 -2.30
N LYS A 11 -8.87 6.64 -2.90
CA LYS A 11 -7.88 5.60 -2.58
C LYS A 11 -7.43 5.65 -1.13
N SER A 12 -7.26 6.85 -0.56
CA SER A 12 -6.91 7.04 0.85
C SER A 12 -8.04 6.68 1.83
N GLY A 13 -9.29 6.58 1.35
CA GLY A 13 -10.46 6.34 2.19
C GLY A 13 -11.07 7.60 2.80
N ALA A 14 -10.60 8.79 2.43
CA ALA A 14 -11.14 10.06 2.96
C ALA A 14 -12.64 10.25 2.68
N LEU A 15 -13.16 9.61 1.63
CA LEU A 15 -14.56 9.70 1.22
C LEU A 15 -15.41 8.49 1.68
N ASP A 16 -14.84 7.53 2.42
CA ASP A 16 -15.55 6.32 2.85
C ASP A 16 -16.79 6.65 3.72
N VAL A 17 -16.70 7.71 4.54
CA VAL A 17 -17.79 8.17 5.42
C VAL A 17 -18.98 8.77 4.67
N LEU A 18 -18.80 9.22 3.45
CA LEU A 18 -19.84 9.82 2.63
C LEU A 18 -20.71 8.76 1.92
N HIS A 19 -20.28 7.51 1.93
CA HIS A 19 -20.93 6.42 1.21
C HIS A 19 -21.76 5.54 2.14
N LYS A 20 -23.02 5.26 1.77
CA LYS A 20 -23.96 4.44 2.57
C LYS A 20 -23.44 3.01 2.81
N ASN A 21 -22.66 2.46 1.89
CA ASN A 21 -22.10 1.11 1.95
C ASN A 21 -20.61 1.12 2.30
N GLY A 22 -20.19 1.69 3.41
CA GLY A 22 -18.80 1.98 3.79
C GLY A 22 -17.73 0.94 3.40
N GLN A 23 -18.06 -0.37 3.36
CA GLN A 23 -17.11 -1.41 2.94
C GLN A 23 -16.78 -1.40 1.44
N ASN A 24 -17.70 -0.95 0.60
CA ASN A 24 -17.59 -0.92 -0.86
C ASN A 24 -17.28 0.47 -1.40
N ALA A 25 -17.28 1.48 -0.54
CA ALA A 25 -17.21 2.88 -0.92
C ALA A 25 -16.14 3.17 -1.97
N ARG A 26 -14.91 2.77 -1.74
CA ARG A 26 -13.77 3.09 -2.62
C ARG A 26 -13.92 2.51 -4.03
N SER A 27 -14.38 1.26 -4.16
CA SER A 27 -14.57 0.63 -5.47
C SER A 27 -15.71 1.25 -6.26
N GLU A 28 -16.80 1.60 -5.59
CA GLU A 28 -17.97 2.23 -6.18
C GLU A 28 -17.66 3.69 -6.55
N LEU A 29 -17.05 4.45 -5.66
CA LEU A 29 -16.68 5.84 -5.91
C LEU A 29 -15.69 5.98 -7.07
N LEU A 30 -14.69 5.10 -7.19
CA LEU A 30 -13.78 5.12 -8.34
C LEU A 30 -14.49 4.81 -9.66
N LYS A 31 -15.47 3.92 -9.65
CA LYS A 31 -16.26 3.60 -10.85
C LYS A 31 -17.18 4.77 -11.24
N LEU A 32 -17.71 5.49 -10.24
CA LEU A 32 -18.57 6.67 -10.46
C LEU A 32 -17.79 7.93 -10.86
N LEU A 33 -16.55 8.06 -10.44
CA LEU A 33 -15.77 9.29 -10.57
C LEU A 33 -15.76 9.87 -12.00
N PRO A 34 -15.55 9.10 -13.10
CA PRO A 34 -15.58 9.66 -14.44
C PRO A 34 -16.91 10.34 -14.77
N LYS A 35 -18.03 9.68 -14.42
CA LYS A 35 -19.38 10.22 -14.66
C LYS A 35 -19.67 11.44 -13.80
N ALA A 36 -19.21 11.43 -12.54
CA ALA A 36 -19.38 12.57 -11.65
C ALA A 36 -18.61 13.81 -12.14
N VAL A 37 -17.42 13.61 -12.70
CA VAL A 37 -16.63 14.69 -13.29
C VAL A 37 -17.33 15.26 -14.53
N GLU A 38 -17.80 14.39 -15.45
CA GLU A 38 -18.53 14.78 -16.65
C GLU A 38 -19.80 15.55 -16.31
N PHE A 39 -20.55 15.10 -15.31
CA PHE A 39 -21.75 15.78 -14.83
C PHE A 39 -21.43 17.17 -14.25
N ALA A 40 -20.36 17.29 -13.45
CA ALA A 40 -19.95 18.57 -12.90
C ALA A 40 -19.53 19.56 -14.02
N GLU A 41 -18.83 19.09 -15.04
CA GLU A 41 -18.45 19.91 -16.20
C GLU A 41 -19.69 20.36 -16.99
N GLN A 42 -20.69 19.50 -17.12
CA GLN A 42 -21.97 19.88 -17.79
C GLN A 42 -22.75 20.95 -17.00
N ILE A 43 -22.77 20.85 -15.65
CA ILE A 43 -23.38 21.87 -14.79
C ILE A 43 -22.66 23.22 -14.99
N GLU A 44 -21.32 23.24 -14.91
CA GLU A 44 -20.55 24.49 -15.14
C GLU A 44 -20.85 25.12 -16.51
N LEU A 45 -20.95 24.30 -17.54
CA LEU A 45 -21.30 24.79 -18.91
C LEU A 45 -22.73 25.33 -18.98
N ASN A 46 -23.70 24.68 -18.37
CA ASN A 46 -25.09 25.09 -18.35
C ASN A 46 -25.30 26.38 -17.55
N GLU A 47 -24.64 26.55 -16.42
CA GLU A 47 -24.65 27.79 -15.64
C GLU A 47 -24.04 28.94 -16.41
N ALA A 48 -22.97 28.72 -17.18
CA ALA A 48 -22.32 29.72 -18.00
C ALA A 48 -23.18 30.16 -19.19
N GLN A 49 -24.11 29.32 -19.66
CA GLN A 49 -24.97 29.61 -20.84
C GLN A 49 -26.34 30.19 -20.49
N ASN A 50 -26.67 30.46 -19.18
CA ASN A 50 -28.00 30.91 -18.74
C ASN A 50 -29.13 30.07 -19.38
N SER A 51 -29.03 28.74 -19.24
CA SER A 51 -29.97 27.80 -19.84
C SER A 51 -31.38 28.02 -19.32
N LEU A 52 -32.31 28.42 -20.20
CA LEU A 52 -33.74 28.59 -19.95
C LEU A 52 -34.49 27.25 -19.80
N PHE A 53 -33.80 26.11 -19.90
CA PHE A 53 -34.38 24.78 -19.81
C PHE A 53 -33.68 24.00 -18.69
N GLU A 54 -34.33 23.97 -17.52
CA GLU A 54 -34.05 23.02 -16.47
C GLU A 54 -34.46 21.61 -16.96
N GLU A 55 -33.59 20.92 -17.64
CA GLU A 55 -33.66 19.45 -17.63
C GLU A 55 -33.18 18.99 -16.28
N ASP A 56 -34.09 18.62 -15.39
CA ASP A 56 -33.87 17.86 -14.15
C ASP A 56 -33.18 16.53 -14.48
N VAL A 57 -31.88 16.57 -14.76
CA VAL A 57 -31.04 15.38 -14.72
C VAL A 57 -30.87 15.05 -13.26
N THR A 58 -31.84 14.32 -12.75
CA THR A 58 -31.91 13.93 -11.34
C THR A 58 -30.64 13.20 -10.94
N GLN A 59 -29.99 13.67 -9.90
CA GLN A 59 -28.80 13.05 -9.26
C GLN A 59 -28.98 11.53 -9.04
N GLU A 60 -30.21 11.06 -8.87
CA GLU A 60 -30.57 9.65 -8.68
C GLU A 60 -30.15 8.74 -9.85
N VAL A 61 -30.13 9.23 -11.10
CA VAL A 61 -29.77 8.41 -12.28
C VAL A 61 -28.29 8.04 -12.28
N ILE A 62 -27.41 8.88 -11.74
CA ILE A 62 -25.97 8.64 -11.74
C ILE A 62 -25.61 7.59 -10.67
N PHE A 63 -26.25 7.65 -9.50
CA PHE A 63 -25.96 6.77 -8.36
C PHE A 63 -26.58 5.38 -8.50
N ASN A 64 -27.70 5.24 -9.17
CA ASN A 64 -28.40 3.95 -9.37
C ASN A 64 -27.73 3.03 -10.40
N GLN A 65 -26.72 3.46 -11.14
CA GLN A 65 -26.03 2.67 -12.16
C GLN A 65 -24.82 1.86 -11.68
N VAL A 66 -24.56 1.84 -10.36
CA VAL A 66 -23.41 1.11 -9.80
C VAL A 66 -23.85 -0.25 -9.24
N GLU A 67 -24.40 -1.07 -10.12
CA GLU A 67 -24.65 -2.48 -9.78
C GLU A 67 -23.38 -3.32 -9.97
N ASN A 68 -23.15 -4.27 -9.04
CA ASN A 68 -22.11 -5.29 -9.13
C ASN A 68 -20.64 -4.81 -9.14
N VAL A 69 -20.27 -3.88 -8.26
CA VAL A 69 -18.85 -3.58 -8.05
C VAL A 69 -18.25 -4.55 -7.05
N LYS A 70 -17.18 -5.26 -7.46
CA LYS A 70 -16.45 -6.15 -6.56
C LYS A 70 -15.82 -5.32 -5.43
N VAL A 71 -16.11 -5.70 -4.19
CA VAL A 71 -15.48 -5.13 -2.98
C VAL A 71 -13.98 -5.30 -3.06
N TRP A 72 -13.24 -4.27 -2.65
CA TRP A 72 -11.79 -4.41 -2.55
C TRP A 72 -11.41 -5.30 -1.37
N GLU A 73 -10.57 -6.26 -1.64
CA GLU A 73 -9.89 -7.04 -0.62
C GLU A 73 -9.01 -6.15 0.25
N SER A 74 -8.77 -6.56 1.51
CA SER A 74 -7.98 -5.78 2.47
C SER A 74 -6.59 -5.41 1.94
N ARG A 75 -5.91 -6.34 1.25
CA ARG A 75 -4.62 -6.07 0.59
C ARG A 75 -4.71 -4.91 -0.41
N LYS A 76 -5.74 -4.89 -1.26
CA LYS A 76 -5.94 -3.83 -2.26
C LYS A 76 -6.22 -2.49 -1.60
N LYS A 77 -6.98 -2.45 -0.49
CA LYS A 77 -7.23 -1.21 0.27
C LYS A 77 -5.94 -0.64 0.83
N LEU A 78 -5.12 -1.46 1.49
CA LEU A 78 -3.84 -1.03 2.05
C LEU A 78 -2.86 -0.54 0.98
N LEU A 79 -2.76 -1.23 -0.15
CA LEU A 79 -1.92 -0.79 -1.26
C LEU A 79 -2.39 0.54 -1.86
N ALA A 80 -3.70 0.78 -1.95
CA ALA A 80 -4.27 2.04 -2.42
C ALA A 80 -4.00 3.20 -1.44
N GLU A 81 -4.05 2.94 -0.13
CA GLU A 81 -3.62 3.90 0.89
C GLU A 81 -2.14 4.25 0.73
N LYS A 82 -1.27 3.26 0.62
CA LYS A 82 0.16 3.47 0.41
C LYS A 82 0.46 4.25 -0.88
N GLU A 83 -0.25 3.94 -1.98
CA GLU A 83 -0.12 4.66 -3.25
C GLU A 83 -0.48 6.15 -3.13
N SER A 84 -1.53 6.47 -2.37
CA SER A 84 -2.06 7.82 -2.25
C SER A 84 -1.43 8.65 -1.12
N LEU A 85 -1.07 8.02 0.01
CA LEU A 85 -0.57 8.67 1.22
C LEU A 85 0.93 8.46 1.46
N GLY A 86 1.52 7.43 0.82
CA GLY A 86 2.89 7.00 1.08
C GLY A 86 3.05 6.00 2.23
N PHE A 87 1.98 5.70 2.97
CA PHE A 87 1.97 4.75 4.09
C PHE A 87 0.62 4.02 4.20
N PHE A 88 0.59 2.93 4.97
CA PHE A 88 -0.64 2.21 5.32
C PHE A 88 -1.35 2.93 6.48
N LEU A 89 -2.63 3.26 6.31
CA LEU A 89 -3.41 3.98 7.31
C LEU A 89 -4.29 3.04 8.16
N SER A 90 -5.01 2.11 7.53
CA SER A 90 -6.02 1.29 8.19
C SER A 90 -5.49 -0.04 8.76
N GLY A 91 -4.22 -0.36 8.56
CA GLY A 91 -3.59 -1.59 9.02
C GLY A 91 -2.23 -1.79 8.37
N HIS A 92 -1.67 -3.00 8.46
CA HIS A 92 -0.40 -3.33 7.82
C HIS A 92 -0.51 -4.60 6.98
N LEU A 93 0.23 -4.71 5.87
CA LEU A 93 0.19 -5.91 5.02
C LEU A 93 0.60 -7.18 5.78
N PHE A 94 1.48 -7.05 6.77
CA PHE A 94 1.89 -8.15 7.63
C PHE A 94 0.72 -8.72 8.46
N ASP A 95 -0.29 -7.92 8.80
CA ASP A 95 -1.46 -8.38 9.54
C ASP A 95 -2.33 -9.33 8.71
N LEU A 96 -2.23 -9.27 7.38
CA LEU A 96 -2.95 -10.14 6.44
C LEU A 96 -2.29 -11.52 6.24
N VAL A 97 -1.07 -11.70 6.77
CA VAL A 97 -0.39 -13.00 6.71
C VAL A 97 -1.10 -13.97 7.65
N ASP A 98 -1.30 -15.22 7.20
CA ASP A 98 -2.00 -16.22 7.98
C ASP A 98 -1.27 -16.58 9.29
N ASP A 99 -2.03 -17.01 10.28
CA ASP A 99 -1.51 -17.29 11.62
C ASP A 99 -0.61 -18.54 11.67
N GLU A 100 -0.72 -19.46 10.73
CA GLU A 100 0.15 -20.62 10.64
C GLU A 100 1.56 -20.18 10.23
N THR A 101 1.65 -19.33 9.23
CA THR A 101 2.91 -18.71 8.82
C THR A 101 3.52 -17.86 9.94
N LYS A 102 2.69 -17.17 10.73
CA LYS A 102 3.16 -16.41 11.90
C LYS A 102 3.72 -17.29 13.01
N LYS A 103 3.29 -18.54 13.14
CA LYS A 103 3.78 -19.49 14.16
C LYS A 103 5.17 -20.04 13.85
N ILE A 104 5.62 -20.08 12.60
CA ILE A 104 6.94 -20.60 12.22
C ILE A 104 8.07 -19.83 12.90
N SER A 105 7.90 -18.53 13.14
CA SER A 105 8.81 -17.73 13.96
C SER A 105 8.01 -16.72 14.76
N SER A 106 8.11 -16.77 16.07
CA SER A 106 7.45 -15.82 16.98
C SER A 106 8.28 -14.56 17.23
N LEU A 107 9.46 -14.45 16.64
CA LEU A 107 10.37 -13.33 16.86
C LEU A 107 9.85 -12.06 16.18
N SER A 108 9.63 -11.00 16.96
CA SER A 108 9.42 -9.65 16.45
C SER A 108 10.76 -9.01 16.10
N LEU A 109 10.78 -8.24 15.00
CA LEU A 109 11.97 -7.52 14.56
C LEU A 109 12.49 -6.55 15.65
N LYS A 110 11.61 -6.05 16.50
CA LYS A 110 11.98 -5.19 17.65
C LYS A 110 12.93 -5.87 18.64
N ASN A 111 12.91 -7.20 18.72
CA ASN A 111 13.66 -7.97 19.71
C ASN A 111 14.90 -8.64 19.10
N ILE A 112 15.30 -8.24 17.91
CA ILE A 112 16.51 -8.76 17.26
C ILE A 112 17.74 -8.12 17.91
N SER A 113 18.72 -8.96 18.24
CA SER A 113 20.02 -8.55 18.78
C SER A 113 21.14 -9.37 18.16
N PRO A 114 22.35 -8.85 18.06
CA PRO A 114 23.50 -9.59 17.54
C PRO A 114 23.73 -10.90 18.32
N LYS A 115 23.84 -12.02 17.61
CA LYS A 115 24.22 -13.34 18.15
C LYS A 115 24.85 -14.20 17.05
N PRO A 116 25.63 -15.23 17.44
CA PRO A 116 26.29 -16.13 16.47
C PRO A 116 25.32 -16.91 15.58
N GLU A 117 24.15 -17.31 16.12
CA GLU A 117 23.17 -18.11 15.38
C GLU A 117 22.30 -17.22 14.50
N PRO A 118 21.93 -17.70 13.30
CA PRO A 118 21.04 -16.97 12.42
C PRO A 118 19.60 -16.93 12.96
N TYR A 119 18.88 -15.89 12.59
CA TYR A 119 17.46 -15.72 12.87
C TYR A 119 16.60 -16.00 11.64
N TRP A 120 15.43 -16.57 11.85
CA TRP A 120 14.35 -16.49 10.90
C TRP A 120 13.67 -15.12 11.03
N ILE A 121 14.00 -14.22 10.10
CA ILE A 121 13.41 -12.89 9.98
C ILE A 121 12.23 -12.98 9.03
N ARG A 122 11.10 -12.40 9.40
CA ARG A 122 9.88 -12.36 8.59
C ARG A 122 9.27 -10.97 8.59
N GLY A 123 8.64 -10.62 7.48
CA GLY A 123 7.96 -9.33 7.31
C GLY A 123 7.62 -9.05 5.86
N ILE A 124 7.19 -7.84 5.63
CA ILE A 124 6.91 -7.30 4.28
C ILE A 124 8.15 -6.54 3.80
N ILE A 125 8.51 -6.70 2.55
CA ILE A 125 9.56 -5.87 1.95
C ILE A 125 9.01 -4.45 1.75
N SER A 126 9.49 -3.50 2.55
CA SER A 126 9.06 -2.11 2.49
C SER A 126 9.86 -1.29 1.47
N SER A 127 11.15 -1.58 1.33
CA SER A 127 12.01 -0.93 0.34
C SER A 127 13.14 -1.87 -0.14
N LYS A 128 13.69 -1.53 -1.30
CA LYS A 128 14.83 -2.22 -1.89
C LYS A 128 15.73 -1.21 -2.57
N ARG A 129 17.02 -1.22 -2.22
CA ARG A 129 18.03 -0.34 -2.83
C ARG A 129 19.33 -1.09 -3.09
N LYS A 130 20.07 -0.66 -4.10
CA LYS A 130 21.41 -1.16 -4.40
C LYS A 130 22.43 -0.14 -3.92
N GLN A 131 23.40 -0.57 -3.15
CA GLN A 131 24.49 0.26 -2.66
C GLN A 131 25.82 -0.25 -3.24
N ILE A 132 26.62 0.65 -3.77
CA ILE A 132 27.97 0.34 -4.25
C ILE A 132 28.94 0.61 -3.09
N THR A 133 29.68 -0.43 -2.70
CA THR A 133 30.71 -0.36 -1.66
C THR A 133 32.09 -0.57 -2.27
N ARG A 134 33.13 -0.32 -1.51
CA ARG A 134 34.53 -0.61 -1.94
C ARG A 134 34.77 -2.10 -2.23
N ARG A 135 33.94 -3.00 -1.67
CA ARG A 135 34.04 -4.46 -1.83
C ARG A 135 33.06 -5.02 -2.88
N GLY A 136 32.38 -4.16 -3.62
CA GLY A 136 31.37 -4.54 -4.61
C GLY A 136 30.00 -3.97 -4.32
N SER A 137 28.98 -4.40 -5.08
CA SER A 137 27.61 -3.97 -4.87
C SER A 137 26.87 -4.88 -3.89
N VAL A 138 26.08 -4.29 -3.01
CA VAL A 138 25.21 -4.97 -2.05
C VAL A 138 23.77 -4.52 -2.29
N ASN A 139 22.83 -5.44 -2.29
CA ASN A 139 21.40 -5.11 -2.32
C ASN A 139 20.90 -5.06 -0.88
N ILE A 140 20.36 -3.92 -0.49
CA ILE A 140 19.78 -3.70 0.84
C ILE A 140 18.27 -3.80 0.71
N VAL A 141 17.67 -4.69 1.49
CA VAL A 141 16.23 -4.93 1.55
C VAL A 141 15.74 -4.57 2.94
N GLU A 142 14.81 -3.63 3.04
CA GLU A 142 14.16 -3.29 4.29
C GLU A 142 12.96 -4.20 4.52
N ILE A 143 12.92 -4.87 5.67
CA ILE A 143 11.83 -5.75 6.10
C ILE A 143 11.09 -5.11 7.25
N ASP A 144 9.76 -5.09 7.17
CA ASP A 144 8.83 -4.47 8.11
C ASP A 144 7.84 -5.51 8.65
N ASP A 145 7.76 -5.70 9.97
CA ASP A 145 6.78 -6.59 10.64
C ASP A 145 5.56 -5.83 11.21
N GLY A 146 5.40 -4.55 10.83
CA GLY A 146 4.37 -3.65 11.36
C GLY A 146 4.69 -3.06 12.74
N LYS A 147 5.78 -3.52 13.39
CA LYS A 147 6.23 -3.02 14.71
C LYS A 147 7.63 -2.45 14.67
N ALA A 148 8.47 -2.97 13.81
CA ALA A 148 9.84 -2.53 13.61
C ALA A 148 10.28 -2.83 12.17
N LYS A 149 11.36 -2.15 11.76
CA LYS A 149 12.01 -2.34 10.47
C LYS A 149 13.45 -2.72 10.67
N VAL A 150 13.95 -3.59 9.79
CA VAL A 150 15.36 -3.98 9.76
C VAL A 150 15.86 -3.97 8.32
N GLU A 151 17.11 -3.54 8.13
CA GLU A 151 17.79 -3.64 6.86
C GLU A 151 18.55 -4.98 6.77
N VAL A 152 18.36 -5.67 5.66
CA VAL A 152 19.03 -6.93 5.37
C VAL A 152 19.93 -6.75 4.15
N ASN A 153 21.22 -6.99 4.33
CA ASN A 153 22.19 -6.99 3.26
C ASN A 153 22.11 -8.30 2.48
N VAL A 154 21.64 -8.23 1.24
CA VAL A 154 21.54 -9.39 0.33
C VAL A 154 22.72 -9.34 -0.63
N PHE A 155 23.67 -10.25 -0.44
CA PHE A 155 24.85 -10.38 -1.30
C PHE A 155 24.49 -10.88 -2.71
N ASN A 156 25.34 -10.57 -3.69
CA ASN A 156 25.05 -10.79 -5.09
C ASN A 156 24.60 -12.22 -5.43
N GLU A 157 25.26 -13.24 -4.89
CA GLU A 157 24.90 -14.65 -5.14
C GLU A 157 23.46 -14.98 -4.68
N ALA A 158 23.09 -14.52 -3.48
CA ALA A 158 21.75 -14.71 -2.96
C ALA A 158 20.74 -13.85 -3.73
N PHE A 159 21.12 -12.64 -4.10
CA PHE A 159 20.27 -11.74 -4.86
C PHE A 159 19.95 -12.29 -6.26
N GLU A 160 20.94 -12.77 -7.01
CA GLU A 160 20.74 -13.38 -8.32
C GLU A 160 19.78 -14.59 -8.27
N LYS A 161 19.91 -15.40 -7.22
CA LYS A 161 19.07 -16.59 -7.04
C LYS A 161 17.63 -16.27 -6.62
N PHE A 162 17.39 -15.18 -5.87
CA PHE A 162 16.11 -14.89 -5.23
C PHE A 162 15.50 -13.54 -5.63
N SER A 163 16.07 -12.81 -6.57
CA SER A 163 15.61 -11.48 -7.01
C SER A 163 14.11 -11.43 -7.35
N ASP A 164 13.60 -12.49 -7.97
CA ASP A 164 12.19 -12.59 -8.36
C ASP A 164 11.22 -12.70 -7.17
N LYS A 165 11.73 -13.16 -6.00
CA LYS A 165 10.98 -13.27 -4.76
C LYS A 165 11.10 -12.02 -3.90
N LEU A 166 12.11 -11.17 -4.13
CA LEU A 166 12.35 -9.95 -3.37
C LEU A 166 11.60 -8.77 -4.01
N LYS A 167 10.26 -8.80 -3.92
CA LYS A 167 9.39 -7.74 -4.45
C LYS A 167 8.85 -6.87 -3.31
N ILE A 168 8.76 -5.56 -3.55
CA ILE A 168 8.16 -4.61 -2.61
C ILE A 168 6.70 -5.02 -2.37
N ASP A 169 6.23 -4.86 -1.12
CA ASP A 169 4.90 -5.20 -0.64
C ASP A 169 4.57 -6.72 -0.64
N GLU A 170 5.61 -7.56 -0.80
CA GLU A 170 5.46 -9.01 -0.64
C GLU A 170 6.00 -9.49 0.70
N PHE A 171 5.34 -10.53 1.25
CA PHE A 171 5.79 -11.22 2.45
C PHE A 171 7.01 -12.07 2.14
N VAL A 172 8.00 -12.00 3.03
CA VAL A 172 9.19 -12.85 2.97
C VAL A 172 9.53 -13.43 4.34
N MET A 173 10.17 -14.60 4.30
CA MET A 173 10.84 -15.20 5.45
C MET A 173 12.28 -15.50 5.05
N ILE A 174 13.22 -14.95 5.77
CA ILE A 174 14.66 -14.98 5.45
C ILE A 174 15.42 -15.50 6.66
N LEU A 175 16.35 -16.44 6.44
CA LEU A 175 17.34 -16.83 7.43
C LEU A 175 18.53 -15.89 7.31
N ALA A 176 18.76 -15.05 8.31
CA ALA A 176 19.80 -14.04 8.31
C ALA A 176 20.61 -14.02 9.61
N LYS A 177 21.89 -13.71 9.50
CA LYS A 177 22.76 -13.44 10.63
C LYS A 177 22.69 -11.96 10.99
N VAL A 178 22.60 -11.65 12.27
CA VAL A 178 22.57 -10.28 12.77
C VAL A 178 23.95 -9.94 13.34
N GLU A 179 24.53 -8.88 12.81
CA GLU A 179 25.83 -8.36 13.26
C GLU A 179 25.65 -6.93 13.78
N SER A 180 26.46 -6.53 14.77
CA SER A 180 26.51 -5.13 15.20
C SER A 180 27.16 -4.29 14.12
N ASP A 181 26.55 -3.16 13.79
CA ASP A 181 27.18 -2.16 12.92
C ASP A 181 28.09 -1.26 13.77
N ASP A 182 29.39 -1.56 13.76
CA ASP A 182 30.39 -0.77 14.48
C ASP A 182 30.63 0.63 13.86
N TYR A 183 29.99 0.95 12.72
CA TYR A 183 30.19 2.19 11.97
C TYR A 183 29.18 3.31 12.29
N THR A 184 27.98 2.94 12.68
CA THR A 184 26.98 3.89 13.17
C THR A 184 26.90 3.73 14.69
N GLY A 185 27.77 4.43 15.43
CA GLY A 185 27.75 4.43 16.90
C GLY A 185 26.31 4.57 17.39
N GLY A 186 25.79 3.49 17.94
CA GLY A 186 24.37 3.34 18.26
C GLY A 186 23.85 4.49 19.13
N GLN A 187 22.85 5.18 18.63
CA GLN A 187 21.86 5.94 19.40
C GLN A 187 20.48 5.51 18.93
#